data_6d031b5c1b5c2d4d1c52e65c3e35750c
#
_entry.id   6d031b5c1b5c2d4d1c52e65c3e35750c
#
_cell.length_a   1.000
_cell.length_b   1.000
_cell.length_c   1.000
_cell.angle_alpha   90.00
_cell.angle_beta   90.00
_cell.angle_gamma   90.00
#
_symmetry.space_group_name_H-M   'P 1'
#
loop_
_entity.id
_entity.type
_entity.pdbx_description
1 polymer ?
#
loop_
_entity_poly.entity_id
_entity_poly.type
_entity_poly.pdbx_seq_one_letter_code
_entity_poly.pdbx_strand_id
1 'polypeptide(L)'
;MKSYIIVAALSVLTGGLSAQTSIEDVLRSVEANNKDLQANSQLVQSQKLEAKLDNNLPDPSVSYSHFWGNKEGMGFTGEFVASQSFDFPSVYVRKHKLTKAKSAGLDRQGMAFRQQILLQVKEVCLDLVLLNQQKNLLDTRLRNAE
;
A
#
# COMPACT_ATOMS: atom_id res chain seq x y z
N MET A 1 55.81 12.92 15.11
CA MET A 1 54.86 13.06 13.94
C MET A 1 53.57 12.22 14.04
N LYS A 2 53.53 11.10 14.77
CA LYS A 2 52.29 10.27 14.89
C LYS A 2 51.20 10.91 15.81
N SER A 3 51.58 11.74 16.81
CA SER A 3 50.65 12.34 17.76
C SER A 3 49.79 13.48 17.13
N TYR A 4 50.28 14.19 16.14
CA TYR A 4 49.57 15.29 15.48
C TYR A 4 48.51 14.78 14.52
N ILE A 5 48.63 13.56 13.98
CA ILE A 5 47.66 12.92 13.10
C ILE A 5 46.41 12.54 13.89
N ILE A 6 46.56 12.10 15.15
CA ILE A 6 45.44 11.70 16.01
C ILE A 6 44.62 12.90 16.44
N VAL A 7 45.30 14.03 16.73
CA VAL A 7 44.60 15.28 17.09
C VAL A 7 43.84 15.88 15.89
N ALA A 8 44.42 15.81 14.68
CA ALA A 8 43.76 16.25 13.46
C ALA A 8 42.53 15.38 13.08
N ALA A 9 42.60 14.04 13.36
CA ALA A 9 41.46 13.14 13.12
C ALA A 9 40.32 13.34 14.11
N LEU A 10 40.58 13.78 15.33
CA LEU A 10 39.55 14.03 16.36
C LEU A 10 38.83 15.35 16.16
N SER A 11 39.42 16.32 15.49
CA SER A 11 38.80 17.63 15.22
C SER A 11 37.80 17.61 14.05
N VAL A 12 37.82 16.59 13.20
CA VAL A 12 36.88 16.43 12.08
C VAL A 12 35.53 15.85 12.55
N LEU A 13 35.47 15.23 13.74
CA LEU A 13 34.22 14.63 14.27
C LEU A 13 33.30 15.65 14.98
N THR A 14 33.68 16.91 15.15
CA THR A 14 32.82 17.93 15.74
C THR A 14 32.06 18.78 14.70
N GLY A 15 32.05 18.37 13.44
CA GLY A 15 31.22 18.96 12.39
C GLY A 15 29.74 18.75 12.70
N GLY A 16 29.15 19.81 13.22
CA GLY A 16 27.79 19.99 13.69
C GLY A 16 26.73 19.04 13.18
N LEU A 17 26.22 18.24 14.05
CA LEU A 17 24.87 17.68 13.97
C LEU A 17 23.83 18.79 14.22
N SER A 18 23.83 19.81 13.36
CA SER A 18 22.67 20.68 13.17
C SER A 18 21.72 19.95 12.21
N ALA A 19 21.24 18.79 12.63
CA ALA A 19 20.12 18.14 11.97
C ALA A 19 18.86 18.95 12.31
N GLN A 20 18.73 20.13 11.72
CA GLN A 20 17.44 20.76 11.52
C GLN A 20 16.72 19.86 10.50
N THR A 21 16.03 18.84 11.01
CA THR A 21 15.21 17.97 10.20
C THR A 21 14.21 18.84 9.47
N SER A 22 14.33 18.98 8.17
CA SER A 22 13.39 19.80 7.41
C SER A 22 12.03 19.10 7.38
N ILE A 23 10.95 19.85 7.18
CA ILE A 23 9.60 19.28 7.05
C ILE A 23 9.61 18.23 5.94
N GLU A 24 10.36 18.46 4.87
CA GLU A 24 10.53 17.53 3.77
C GLU A 24 11.15 16.19 4.18
N ASP A 25 12.12 16.22 5.07
CA ASP A 25 12.77 14.99 5.57
C ASP A 25 11.82 14.19 6.46
N VAL A 26 10.99 14.87 7.27
CA VAL A 26 9.92 14.22 8.03
C VAL A 26 8.91 13.58 7.09
N LEU A 27 8.46 14.31 6.07
CA LEU A 27 7.51 13.77 5.08
C LEU A 27 8.05 12.55 4.36
N ARG A 28 9.33 12.56 3.93
CA ARG A 28 9.98 11.39 3.33
C ARG A 28 10.09 10.22 4.29
N SER A 29 10.42 10.48 5.55
CA SER A 29 10.49 9.45 6.58
C SER A 29 9.13 8.80 6.83
N VAL A 30 8.07 9.61 6.91
CA VAL A 30 6.69 9.11 7.05
C VAL A 30 6.30 8.31 5.82
N GLU A 31 6.58 8.80 4.62
CA GLU A 31 6.26 8.09 3.38
C GLU A 31 6.92 6.70 3.32
N ALA A 32 8.16 6.59 3.77
CA ALA A 32 8.89 5.32 3.76
C ALA A 32 8.44 4.36 4.87
N ASN A 33 8.06 4.86 6.05
CA ASN A 33 7.90 4.04 7.25
C ASN A 33 6.46 3.94 7.76
N ASN A 34 5.51 4.71 7.23
CA ASN A 34 4.13 4.70 7.71
C ASN A 34 3.45 3.38 7.35
N LYS A 35 2.93 2.70 8.38
CA LYS A 35 2.27 1.40 8.24
C LYS A 35 0.96 1.46 7.48
N ASP A 36 0.22 2.56 7.62
CA ASP A 36 -1.05 2.74 6.91
C ASP A 36 -0.82 2.92 5.40
N LEU A 37 0.25 3.62 4.99
CA LEU A 37 0.63 3.72 3.58
C LEU A 37 1.06 2.37 3.02
N GLN A 38 1.82 1.57 3.78
CA GLN A 38 2.21 0.22 3.38
C GLN A 38 0.99 -0.70 3.26
N ALA A 39 0.10 -0.69 4.26
CA ALA A 39 -1.14 -1.47 4.25
C ALA A 39 -2.05 -1.08 3.08
N ASN A 40 -2.25 0.23 2.84
CA ASN A 40 -3.04 0.72 1.71
C ASN A 40 -2.45 0.31 0.36
N SER A 41 -1.13 0.33 0.21
CA SER A 41 -0.45 -0.14 -1.00
C SER A 41 -0.74 -1.62 -1.27
N GLN A 42 -0.67 -2.46 -0.24
CA GLN A 42 -1.00 -3.89 -0.35
C GLN A 42 -2.49 -4.10 -0.65
N LEU A 43 -3.38 -3.31 -0.03
CA LEU A 43 -4.81 -3.36 -0.30
C LEU A 43 -5.12 -3.03 -1.76
N VAL A 44 -4.55 -1.95 -2.29
CA VAL A 44 -4.70 -1.57 -3.71
C VAL A 44 -4.19 -2.69 -4.63
N GLN A 45 -3.07 -3.33 -4.30
CA GLN A 45 -2.56 -4.46 -5.08
C GLN A 45 -3.50 -5.67 -5.05
N SER A 46 -4.03 -6.04 -3.88
CA SER A 46 -4.97 -7.16 -3.76
C SER A 46 -6.27 -6.91 -4.54
N GLN A 47 -6.83 -5.70 -4.43
CA GLN A 47 -8.03 -5.31 -5.17
C GLN A 47 -7.82 -5.30 -6.69
N LYS A 48 -6.62 -4.93 -7.15
CA LYS A 48 -6.27 -5.04 -8.58
C LYS A 48 -6.18 -6.48 -9.06
N LEU A 49 -5.66 -7.38 -8.22
CA LEU A 49 -5.63 -8.81 -8.52
C LEU A 49 -7.05 -9.38 -8.56
N GLU A 50 -7.88 -9.03 -7.59
CA GLU A 50 -9.31 -9.40 -7.57
C GLU A 50 -10.04 -8.92 -8.83
N ALA A 51 -9.85 -7.64 -9.22
CA ALA A 51 -10.45 -7.12 -10.45
C ALA A 51 -10.00 -7.87 -11.73
N LYS A 52 -8.82 -8.50 -11.73
CA LYS A 52 -8.35 -9.33 -12.84
C LYS A 52 -9.03 -10.70 -12.89
N LEU A 53 -9.43 -11.25 -11.73
CA LEU A 53 -10.10 -12.54 -11.66
C LEU A 53 -11.45 -12.52 -12.39
N ASP A 54 -12.16 -11.38 -12.39
CA ASP A 54 -13.41 -11.19 -13.13
C ASP A 54 -13.28 -11.44 -14.65
N ASN A 55 -12.07 -11.42 -15.19
CA ASN A 55 -11.79 -11.63 -16.62
C ASN A 55 -11.31 -13.05 -16.96
N ASN A 56 -11.27 -13.94 -15.98
CA ASN A 56 -10.91 -15.33 -16.22
C ASN A 56 -12.04 -16.09 -16.94
N LEU A 57 -11.66 -17.17 -17.61
CA LEU A 57 -12.62 -18.14 -18.10
C LEU A 57 -13.32 -18.82 -16.90
N PRO A 58 -14.62 -19.14 -17.01
CA PRO A 58 -15.29 -19.97 -16.03
C PRO A 58 -14.54 -21.30 -15.84
N ASP A 59 -14.52 -21.79 -14.60
CA ASP A 59 -13.83 -23.03 -14.30
C ASP A 59 -14.46 -24.21 -15.02
N PRO A 60 -13.66 -25.15 -15.58
CA PRO A 60 -14.19 -26.41 -16.11
C PRO A 60 -14.75 -27.25 -14.97
N SER A 61 -15.88 -27.87 -15.20
CA SER A 61 -16.44 -28.83 -14.26
C SER A 61 -16.33 -30.25 -14.82
N VAL A 62 -15.93 -31.17 -13.94
CA VAL A 62 -15.86 -32.60 -14.23
C VAL A 62 -16.65 -33.30 -13.16
N SER A 63 -17.61 -34.10 -13.57
CA SER A 63 -18.41 -34.93 -12.66
C SER A 63 -18.44 -36.39 -13.12
N TYR A 64 -18.40 -37.26 -12.15
CA TYR A 64 -18.62 -38.68 -12.36
C TYR A 64 -19.80 -39.14 -11.51
N SER A 65 -20.81 -39.71 -12.15
CA SER A 65 -22.00 -40.26 -11.50
C SER A 65 -22.04 -41.76 -11.69
N HIS A 66 -22.27 -42.46 -10.59
CA HIS A 66 -22.42 -43.92 -10.63
C HIS A 66 -23.82 -44.29 -10.21
N PHE A 67 -24.51 -45.01 -11.09
CA PHE A 67 -25.91 -45.43 -10.89
C PHE A 67 -25.98 -46.93 -10.73
N TRP A 68 -26.59 -47.36 -9.63
CA TRP A 68 -26.86 -48.80 -9.37
C TRP A 68 -28.28 -49.15 -9.81
N GLY A 69 -28.42 -50.25 -10.50
CA GLY A 69 -29.74 -50.76 -10.85
C GLY A 69 -30.56 -51.11 -9.61
N ASN A 70 -31.83 -50.77 -9.61
CA ASN A 70 -32.77 -50.97 -8.50
C ASN A 70 -33.43 -52.36 -8.53
N LYS A 71 -33.19 -53.20 -9.54
CA LYS A 71 -33.78 -54.56 -9.70
C LYS A 71 -32.67 -55.58 -9.93
N GLU A 72 -32.92 -56.82 -9.47
CA GLU A 72 -32.04 -57.95 -9.70
C GLU A 72 -31.79 -58.14 -11.22
N GLY A 73 -30.51 -58.15 -11.61
CA GLY A 73 -30.08 -58.25 -13.00
C GLY A 73 -29.85 -56.93 -13.74
N MET A 74 -30.13 -55.77 -13.11
CA MET A 74 -29.94 -54.44 -13.70
C MET A 74 -28.55 -53.91 -13.45
N GLY A 75 -27.49 -54.38 -13.75
CA GLY A 75 -26.13 -53.91 -13.65
C GLY A 75 -25.91 -52.49 -13.09
N PHE A 76 -24.79 -51.91 -13.30
CA PHE A 76 -24.48 -50.53 -12.95
C PHE A 76 -24.15 -49.71 -14.22
N THR A 77 -24.40 -48.42 -14.18
CA THR A 77 -24.02 -47.46 -15.25
C THR A 77 -23.18 -46.36 -14.65
N GLY A 78 -22.02 -46.05 -15.26
CA GLY A 78 -21.19 -44.93 -14.94
C GLY A 78 -21.36 -43.81 -15.98
N GLU A 79 -21.54 -42.59 -15.55
CA GLU A 79 -21.58 -41.41 -16.40
C GLU A 79 -20.42 -40.48 -16.05
N PHE A 80 -19.65 -40.11 -17.05
CA PHE A 80 -18.60 -39.10 -16.92
C PHE A 80 -19.00 -37.88 -17.74
N VAL A 81 -19.14 -36.72 -17.07
CA VAL A 81 -19.49 -35.45 -17.72
C VAL A 81 -18.38 -34.45 -17.48
N ALA A 82 -17.83 -33.93 -18.57
CA ALA A 82 -16.92 -32.78 -18.53
C ALA A 82 -17.59 -31.60 -19.24
N SER A 83 -17.72 -30.48 -18.59
CA SER A 83 -18.32 -29.28 -19.18
C SER A 83 -17.44 -28.03 -18.99
N GLN A 84 -17.37 -27.22 -20.03
CA GLN A 84 -16.71 -25.93 -20.05
C GLN A 84 -17.65 -24.93 -20.69
N SER A 85 -17.92 -23.82 -19.96
CA SER A 85 -18.69 -22.71 -20.51
C SER A 85 -17.75 -21.60 -21.03
N PHE A 86 -18.23 -20.94 -22.08
CA PHE A 86 -17.51 -19.80 -22.68
C PHE A 86 -18.49 -18.66 -22.88
N ASP A 87 -18.09 -17.46 -22.45
CA ASP A 87 -18.82 -16.25 -22.81
C ASP A 87 -18.52 -15.85 -24.26
N PHE A 88 -19.40 -15.04 -24.85
CA PHE A 88 -19.14 -14.50 -26.19
C PHE A 88 -17.85 -13.64 -26.18
N PRO A 89 -16.96 -13.73 -27.19
CA PRO A 89 -15.65 -13.06 -27.18
C PRO A 89 -15.67 -11.56 -26.84
N SER A 90 -16.72 -10.84 -27.26
CA SER A 90 -16.85 -9.41 -26.95
C SER A 90 -17.01 -9.13 -25.45
N VAL A 91 -17.49 -10.09 -24.66
CA VAL A 91 -17.64 -9.97 -23.20
C VAL A 91 -16.26 -9.87 -22.56
N TYR A 92 -15.31 -10.72 -22.96
CA TYR A 92 -13.94 -10.69 -22.44
C TYR A 92 -13.24 -9.36 -22.75
N VAL A 93 -13.44 -8.80 -23.95
CA VAL A 93 -12.90 -7.49 -24.31
C VAL A 93 -13.46 -6.38 -23.42
N ARG A 94 -14.77 -6.41 -23.15
CA ARG A 94 -15.43 -5.44 -22.26
C ARG A 94 -14.98 -5.60 -20.80
N LYS A 95 -14.92 -6.83 -20.32
CA LYS A 95 -14.40 -7.16 -18.98
C LYS A 95 -12.96 -6.65 -18.82
N HIS A 96 -12.10 -6.87 -19.81
CA HIS A 96 -10.73 -6.35 -19.79
C HIS A 96 -10.66 -4.83 -19.70
N LYS A 97 -11.47 -4.11 -20.49
CA LYS A 97 -11.56 -2.63 -20.42
C LYS A 97 -12.04 -2.18 -19.05
N LEU A 98 -13.03 -2.85 -18.47
CA LEU A 98 -13.55 -2.58 -17.13
C LEU A 98 -12.46 -2.79 -16.07
N THR A 99 -11.75 -3.92 -16.11
CA THR A 99 -10.64 -4.22 -15.20
C THR A 99 -9.56 -3.15 -15.27
N LYS A 100 -9.21 -2.69 -16.47
CA LYS A 100 -8.25 -1.59 -16.67
C LYS A 100 -8.74 -0.28 -16.05
N ALA A 101 -10.01 0.06 -16.23
CA ALA A 101 -10.61 1.25 -15.64
C ALA A 101 -10.68 1.16 -14.11
N LYS A 102 -11.11 0.00 -13.56
CA LYS A 102 -11.11 -0.28 -12.12
C LYS A 102 -9.69 -0.13 -11.53
N SER A 103 -8.67 -0.73 -12.16
CA SER A 103 -7.28 -0.64 -11.71
C SER A 103 -6.77 0.80 -11.70
N ALA A 104 -7.08 1.60 -12.72
CA ALA A 104 -6.72 3.01 -12.75
C ALA A 104 -7.44 3.83 -11.66
N GLY A 105 -8.69 3.48 -11.34
CA GLY A 105 -9.44 4.06 -10.23
C GLY A 105 -8.79 3.76 -8.87
N LEU A 106 -8.40 2.50 -8.65
CA LEU A 106 -7.70 2.06 -7.44
C LEU A 106 -6.35 2.77 -7.24
N ASP A 107 -5.59 2.98 -8.33
CA ASP A 107 -4.34 3.75 -8.27
C ASP A 107 -4.59 5.20 -7.82
N ARG A 108 -5.62 5.84 -8.36
CA ARG A 108 -5.98 7.21 -7.96
C ARG A 108 -6.43 7.29 -6.50
N GLN A 109 -7.18 6.28 -6.02
CA GLN A 109 -7.56 6.19 -4.60
C GLN A 109 -6.34 6.03 -3.70
N GLY A 110 -5.38 5.17 -4.07
CA GLY A 110 -4.13 5.02 -3.35
C GLY A 110 -3.31 6.32 -3.29
N MET A 111 -3.23 7.05 -4.41
CA MET A 111 -2.57 8.36 -4.46
C MET A 111 -3.28 9.39 -3.59
N ALA A 112 -4.62 9.44 -3.60
CA ALA A 112 -5.39 10.35 -2.77
C ALA A 112 -5.18 10.08 -1.28
N PHE A 113 -5.21 8.81 -0.87
CA PHE A 113 -4.92 8.40 0.50
C PHE A 113 -3.51 8.82 0.94
N ARG A 114 -2.50 8.59 0.09
CA ARG A 114 -1.12 9.05 0.34
C ARG A 114 -1.07 10.57 0.55
N GLN A 115 -1.72 11.36 -0.32
CA GLN A 115 -1.75 12.82 -0.19
C GLN A 115 -2.43 13.27 1.10
N GLN A 116 -3.50 12.60 1.50
CA GLN A 116 -4.20 12.91 2.75
C GLN A 116 -3.30 12.69 3.97
N ILE A 117 -2.58 11.58 4.05
CA ILE A 117 -1.63 11.32 5.15
C ILE A 117 -0.50 12.35 5.17
N LEU A 118 0.09 12.66 4.01
CA LEU A 118 1.17 13.65 3.94
C LEU A 118 0.69 15.06 4.31
N LEU A 119 -0.55 15.42 3.97
CA LEU A 119 -1.16 16.69 4.38
C LEU A 119 -1.29 16.77 5.89
N GLN A 120 -1.85 15.73 6.54
CA GLN A 120 -1.98 15.67 8.00
C GLN A 120 -0.61 15.81 8.70
N VAL A 121 0.41 15.11 8.20
CA VAL A 121 1.77 15.23 8.75
C VAL A 121 2.30 16.64 8.60
N LYS A 122 2.08 17.28 7.46
CA LYS A 122 2.50 18.67 7.22
C LYS A 122 1.80 19.64 8.16
N GLU A 123 0.51 19.47 8.40
CA GLU A 123 -0.24 20.29 9.37
C GLU A 123 0.35 20.15 10.77
N VAL A 124 0.59 18.93 11.25
CA VAL A 124 1.23 18.69 12.56
C VAL A 124 2.62 19.30 12.66
N CYS A 125 3.43 19.23 11.59
CA CYS A 125 4.75 19.86 11.56
C CYS A 125 4.66 21.39 11.66
N LEU A 126 3.69 22.02 10.98
CA LEU A 126 3.47 23.46 11.04
C LEU A 126 2.99 23.90 12.43
N ASP A 127 2.09 23.14 13.05
CA ASP A 127 1.63 23.38 14.40
C ASP A 127 2.77 23.30 15.42
N LEU A 128 3.66 22.32 15.26
CA LEU A 128 4.85 22.18 16.10
C LEU A 128 5.78 23.39 15.98
N VAL A 129 6.01 23.89 14.76
CA VAL A 129 6.81 25.09 14.51
C VAL A 129 6.17 26.31 15.18
N LEU A 130 4.85 26.48 15.03
CA LEU A 130 4.10 27.57 15.65
C LEU A 130 4.21 27.53 17.18
N LEU A 131 3.97 26.37 17.79
CA LEU A 131 4.06 26.18 19.24
C LEU A 131 5.46 26.46 19.77
N ASN A 132 6.49 26.05 19.02
CA ASN A 132 7.88 26.34 19.41
C ASN A 132 8.21 27.84 19.35
N GLN A 133 7.69 28.56 18.36
CA GLN A 133 7.81 30.01 18.29
C GLN A 133 7.08 30.74 19.45
N GLN A 134 5.84 30.27 19.76
CA GLN A 134 5.07 30.79 20.90
C GLN A 134 5.82 30.56 22.23
N LYS A 135 6.36 29.35 22.43
CA LYS A 135 7.18 29.05 23.60
C LYS A 135 8.37 30.00 23.72
N ASN A 136 9.15 30.21 22.67
CA ASN A 136 10.32 31.11 22.67
C ASN A 136 9.91 32.56 22.99
N LEU A 137 8.76 33.02 22.50
CA LEU A 137 8.22 34.33 22.83
C LEU A 137 7.86 34.44 24.31
N LEU A 138 7.19 33.45 24.87
CA LEU A 138 6.82 33.41 26.29
C LEU A 138 8.04 33.35 27.20
N ASP A 139 9.04 32.54 26.87
CA ASP A 139 10.30 32.42 27.58
C ASP A 139 11.06 33.76 27.59
N THR A 140 10.99 34.49 26.48
CA THR A 140 11.59 35.84 26.39
C THR A 140 10.85 36.87 27.26
N ARG A 141 9.50 36.84 27.26
CA ARG A 141 8.69 37.71 28.12
C ARG A 141 8.89 37.41 29.58
N LEU A 142 9.01 36.15 29.98
CA LEU A 142 9.28 35.76 31.36
C LEU A 142 10.62 36.33 31.82
N ARG A 143 11.69 36.16 31.04
CA ARG A 143 13.03 36.72 31.36
C ARG A 143 13.05 38.23 31.46
N ASN A 144 12.19 38.93 30.74
CA ASN A 144 12.11 40.40 30.81
C ASN A 144 11.28 40.91 32.01
N ALA A 145 10.53 40.01 32.67
CA ALA A 145 9.70 40.33 33.81
C ALA A 145 10.37 40.05 35.17
N GLU A 146 11.47 39.29 35.18
CA GLU A 146 12.36 39.01 36.31
C GLU A 146 13.44 40.09 36.40
#